data_626b28ed4b74a5f7ca0bc46de3ffbe30
#
_entry.id   626b28ed4b74a5f7ca0bc46de3ffbe30
#
_cell.length_a   1.000
_cell.length_b   1.000
_cell.length_c   1.000
_cell.angle_alpha   90.00
_cell.angle_beta   90.00
_cell.angle_gamma   90.00
#
_symmetry.space_group_name_H-M   'P 1'
#
loop_
_entity.id
_entity.type
_entity.pdbx_description
1 polymer ?
#
loop_
_entity_poly.entity_id
_entity_poly.type
_entity_poly.pdbx_seq_one_letter_code
_entity_poly.pdbx_strand_id
1 'polypeptide(L)'
;MLINIQVGDVLEVAANVLISTANPWLNLSGGVNGAILSAVGPTIQEELHTYLHCQGISAVPVGTVVQSEAGNLPFECILHAVAIDPFYDSSVELVRETIVAGLDLAINAGAKTISTPTLATGYGPMSIADFGTAVAPLANEPKFDEISLTIVVRSEEHRSELFEAISAARVSHRR
;
A
#
# COMPACT_ATOMS: atom_id res chain seq x y z
N MET A 1 12.42 10.86 -2.00
CA MET A 1 11.84 9.61 -2.56
C MET A 1 11.55 9.77 -4.03
N LEU A 2 11.90 8.77 -4.84
CA LEU A 2 11.48 8.68 -6.24
C LEU A 2 10.12 8.00 -6.33
N ILE A 3 9.12 8.67 -6.92
CA ILE A 3 7.80 8.09 -7.18
C ILE A 3 7.69 7.77 -8.66
N ASN A 4 7.46 6.50 -8.99
CA ASN A 4 7.17 5.99 -10.32
C ASN A 4 5.69 5.59 -10.39
N ILE A 5 5.08 5.74 -11.57
CA ILE A 5 3.71 5.27 -11.82
C ILE A 5 3.76 4.30 -12.99
N GLN A 6 3.24 3.09 -12.78
CA GLN A 6 3.22 2.02 -13.77
C GLN A 6 1.80 1.49 -13.98
N VAL A 7 1.44 1.21 -15.22
CA VAL A 7 0.20 0.47 -15.53
C VAL A 7 0.51 -1.02 -15.59
N GLY A 8 -0.27 -1.84 -14.90
CA GLY A 8 -0.08 -3.28 -14.91
C GLY A 8 -0.63 -4.00 -13.69
N ASP A 9 -0.04 -5.16 -13.41
CA ASP A 9 -0.32 -5.94 -12.22
C ASP A 9 0.77 -5.67 -11.16
N VAL A 10 0.34 -5.26 -9.97
CA VAL A 10 1.26 -4.94 -8.86
C VAL A 10 2.05 -6.17 -8.39
N LEU A 11 1.51 -7.38 -8.60
CA LEU A 11 2.17 -8.64 -8.22
C LEU A 11 3.31 -9.04 -9.17
N GLU A 12 3.39 -8.41 -10.35
CA GLU A 12 4.43 -8.68 -11.35
C GLU A 12 5.58 -7.65 -11.31
N VAL A 13 5.45 -6.60 -10.52
CA VAL A 13 6.48 -5.55 -10.43
C VAL A 13 7.62 -6.00 -9.52
N ALA A 14 8.84 -6.01 -10.06
CA ALA A 14 10.03 -6.33 -9.26
C ALA A 14 10.32 -5.23 -8.23
N ALA A 15 10.18 -5.54 -6.96
CA ALA A 15 10.49 -4.67 -5.83
C ALA A 15 10.93 -5.52 -4.63
N ASN A 16 11.63 -4.92 -3.65
CA ASN A 16 11.95 -5.64 -2.42
C ASN A 16 10.67 -5.95 -1.63
N VAL A 17 9.76 -4.98 -1.53
CA VAL A 17 8.57 -5.09 -0.67
C VAL A 17 7.33 -4.64 -1.44
N LEU A 18 6.23 -5.37 -1.24
CA LEU A 18 4.89 -4.94 -1.64
C LEU A 18 4.16 -4.36 -0.43
N ILE A 19 3.75 -3.09 -0.50
CA ILE A 19 2.73 -2.55 0.40
C ILE A 19 1.38 -2.80 -0.26
N SER A 20 0.57 -3.70 0.32
CA SER A 20 -0.76 -4.04 -0.21
C SER A 20 -1.86 -3.45 0.64
N THR A 21 -3.03 -3.23 0.04
CA THR A 21 -4.22 -2.83 0.79
C THR A 21 -4.68 -3.96 1.70
N ALA A 22 -5.26 -3.62 2.85
CA ALA A 22 -5.86 -4.60 3.77
C ALA A 22 -7.11 -4.02 4.45
N ASN A 23 -7.98 -4.90 4.92
CA ASN A 23 -9.07 -4.56 5.81
C ASN A 23 -8.69 -4.87 7.28
N PRO A 24 -9.41 -4.30 8.27
CA PRO A 24 -9.08 -4.50 9.68
C PRO A 24 -9.05 -5.97 10.15
N TRP A 25 -9.81 -6.85 9.51
CA TRP A 25 -9.84 -8.29 9.85
C TRP A 25 -8.73 -9.10 9.15
N LEU A 26 -7.91 -8.45 8.33
CA LEU A 26 -6.84 -9.08 7.54
C LEU A 26 -7.35 -10.23 6.65
N ASN A 27 -8.58 -10.14 6.16
CA ASN A 27 -9.15 -11.11 5.23
C ASN A 27 -8.71 -10.80 3.80
N LEU A 28 -8.12 -11.78 3.16
CA LEU A 28 -7.66 -11.70 1.77
C LEU A 28 -8.81 -12.12 0.83
N SER A 29 -9.63 -11.15 0.44
CA SER A 29 -10.78 -11.41 -0.45
C SER A 29 -10.92 -10.32 -1.51
N GLY A 30 -11.09 -10.74 -2.76
CA GLY A 30 -11.29 -9.84 -3.89
C GLY A 30 -10.11 -8.92 -4.23
N GLY A 31 -10.11 -8.32 -5.40
CA GLY A 31 -9.10 -7.36 -5.85
C GLY A 31 -7.67 -7.88 -5.70
N VAL A 32 -6.75 -7.01 -5.26
CA VAL A 32 -5.34 -7.35 -5.03
C VAL A 32 -5.19 -8.44 -3.98
N ASN A 33 -5.98 -8.41 -2.90
CA ASN A 33 -5.94 -9.40 -1.83
C ASN A 33 -6.31 -10.81 -2.33
N GLY A 34 -7.35 -10.92 -3.16
CA GLY A 34 -7.73 -12.19 -3.78
C GLY A 34 -6.65 -12.71 -4.73
N ALA A 35 -5.97 -11.83 -5.46
CA ALA A 35 -4.84 -12.19 -6.32
C ALA A 35 -3.64 -12.68 -5.48
N ILE A 36 -3.31 -12.02 -4.37
CA ILE A 36 -2.28 -12.47 -3.43
C ILE A 36 -2.62 -13.87 -2.88
N LEU A 37 -3.85 -14.05 -2.40
CA LEU A 37 -4.30 -15.35 -1.88
C LEU A 37 -4.20 -16.46 -2.93
N SER A 38 -4.55 -16.15 -4.17
CA SER A 38 -4.46 -17.11 -5.28
C SER A 38 -3.02 -17.47 -5.64
N ALA A 39 -2.10 -16.50 -5.56
CA ALA A 39 -0.69 -16.70 -5.92
C ALA A 39 0.11 -17.39 -4.80
N VAL A 40 -0.13 -17.03 -3.53
CA VAL A 40 0.62 -17.55 -2.37
C VAL A 40 -0.03 -18.83 -1.81
N GLY A 41 -1.37 -18.93 -1.89
CA GLY A 41 -2.14 -20.01 -1.29
C GLY A 41 -2.67 -19.66 0.11
N PRO A 42 -3.39 -20.61 0.76
CA PRO A 42 -4.10 -20.38 2.02
C PRO A 42 -3.17 -20.08 3.21
N THR A 43 -1.91 -20.44 3.15
CA THR A 43 -0.93 -20.26 4.23
C THR A 43 -0.76 -18.78 4.62
N ILE A 44 -0.83 -17.86 3.66
CA ILE A 44 -0.76 -16.42 3.95
C ILE A 44 -1.97 -15.94 4.77
N GLN A 45 -3.16 -16.46 4.49
CA GLN A 45 -4.35 -16.14 5.28
C GLN A 45 -4.25 -16.70 6.70
N GLU A 46 -3.71 -17.89 6.86
CA GLU A 46 -3.46 -18.51 8.17
C GLU A 46 -2.43 -17.71 8.96
N GLU A 47 -1.37 -17.22 8.32
CA GLU A 47 -0.36 -16.36 8.94
C GLU A 47 -0.97 -15.06 9.50
N LEU A 48 -1.78 -14.36 8.70
CA LEU A 48 -2.44 -13.13 9.11
C LEU A 48 -3.46 -13.36 10.25
N HIS A 49 -4.23 -14.44 10.21
CA HIS A 49 -5.14 -14.79 11.29
C HIS A 49 -4.40 -15.25 12.55
N THR A 50 -3.26 -15.91 12.41
CA THR A 50 -2.39 -16.26 13.53
C THR A 50 -1.85 -14.98 14.20
N TYR A 51 -1.46 -13.97 13.43
CA TYR A 51 -1.09 -12.66 13.98
C TYR A 51 -2.22 -12.08 14.86
N LEU A 52 -3.46 -12.01 14.35
CA LEU A 52 -4.61 -11.52 15.14
C LEU A 52 -4.80 -12.33 16.43
N HIS A 53 -4.74 -13.65 16.33
CA HIS A 53 -4.90 -14.54 17.47
C HIS A 53 -3.80 -14.32 18.52
N CYS A 54 -2.53 -14.21 18.11
CA CYS A 54 -1.41 -13.96 19.02
C CYS A 54 -1.51 -12.60 19.71
N GLN A 55 -2.13 -11.60 19.07
CA GLN A 55 -2.40 -10.29 19.67
C GLN A 55 -3.66 -10.29 20.56
N GLY A 56 -4.45 -11.37 20.57
CA GLY A 56 -5.71 -11.46 21.28
C GLY A 56 -6.81 -10.52 20.76
N ILE A 57 -6.78 -10.20 19.46
CA ILE A 57 -7.71 -9.29 18.80
C ILE A 57 -8.40 -9.96 17.61
N SER A 58 -9.57 -9.48 17.23
CA SER A 58 -10.31 -9.93 16.04
C SER A 58 -10.13 -9.00 14.83
N ALA A 59 -9.62 -7.80 15.06
CA ALA A 59 -9.35 -6.80 14.03
C ALA A 59 -8.23 -5.87 14.50
N VAL A 60 -7.39 -5.40 13.56
CA VAL A 60 -6.37 -4.39 13.86
C VAL A 60 -6.93 -2.98 13.74
N PRO A 61 -6.41 -2.01 14.51
CA PRO A 61 -6.74 -0.60 14.33
C PRO A 61 -6.41 -0.11 12.91
N VAL A 62 -7.15 0.91 12.45
CA VAL A 62 -6.79 1.64 11.22
C VAL A 62 -5.39 2.24 11.33
N GLY A 63 -4.69 2.34 10.21
CA GLY A 63 -3.29 2.79 10.18
C GLY A 63 -2.28 1.68 10.50
N THR A 64 -2.73 0.50 10.93
CA THR A 64 -1.84 -0.65 11.19
C THR A 64 -1.30 -1.22 9.88
N VAL A 65 -0.03 -1.63 9.91
CA VAL A 65 0.61 -2.38 8.84
C VAL A 65 1.12 -3.70 9.41
N VAL A 66 0.68 -4.81 8.82
CA VAL A 66 1.05 -6.17 9.25
C VAL A 66 1.89 -6.83 8.15
N GLN A 67 3.04 -7.37 8.53
CA GLN A 67 3.92 -8.09 7.61
C GLN A 67 3.52 -9.55 7.49
N SER A 68 3.63 -10.10 6.29
CA SER A 68 3.59 -11.53 6.00
C SER A 68 4.71 -11.95 5.06
N GLU A 69 4.93 -13.25 4.93
CA GLU A 69 5.75 -13.79 3.85
C GLU A 69 5.08 -13.57 2.48
N ALA A 70 5.89 -13.50 1.43
CA ALA A 70 5.43 -13.29 0.06
C ALA A 70 5.26 -14.60 -0.73
N GLY A 71 5.65 -15.74 -0.16
CA GLY A 71 5.60 -17.03 -0.84
C GLY A 71 6.41 -17.03 -2.15
N ASN A 72 5.75 -17.32 -3.26
CA ASN A 72 6.38 -17.34 -4.59
C ASN A 72 6.32 -16.00 -5.35
N LEU A 73 5.78 -14.96 -4.74
CA LEU A 73 5.75 -13.62 -5.35
C LEU A 73 7.17 -13.02 -5.34
N PRO A 74 7.46 -12.08 -6.28
CA PRO A 74 8.80 -11.51 -6.43
C PRO A 74 9.14 -10.43 -5.38
N PHE A 75 8.74 -10.66 -4.12
CA PHE A 75 8.97 -9.77 -2.99
C PHE A 75 9.64 -10.52 -1.84
N GLU A 76 10.40 -9.82 -1.03
CA GLU A 76 10.96 -10.36 0.22
C GLU A 76 9.87 -10.53 1.29
N CYS A 77 8.90 -9.62 1.31
CA CYS A 77 7.71 -9.69 2.16
C CYS A 77 6.56 -8.83 1.61
N ILE A 78 5.37 -9.04 2.18
CA ILE A 78 4.19 -8.21 1.92
C ILE A 78 3.84 -7.46 3.21
N LEU A 79 3.59 -6.16 3.09
CA LEU A 79 3.11 -5.28 4.14
C LEU A 79 1.63 -4.97 3.89
N HIS A 80 0.76 -5.55 4.72
CA HIS A 80 -0.68 -5.39 4.63
C HIS A 80 -1.09 -4.11 5.36
N ALA A 81 -1.39 -3.06 4.60
CA ALA A 81 -1.65 -1.70 5.07
C ALA A 81 -3.15 -1.46 5.23
N VAL A 82 -3.61 -1.26 6.46
CA VAL A 82 -5.02 -1.06 6.79
C VAL A 82 -5.35 0.43 6.74
N ALA A 83 -5.62 0.93 5.54
CA ALA A 83 -5.96 2.33 5.27
C ALA A 83 -7.47 2.58 5.15
N ILE A 84 -8.30 1.68 5.64
CA ILE A 84 -9.77 1.79 5.72
C ILE A 84 -10.25 1.35 7.10
N ASP A 85 -11.37 1.91 7.55
CA ASP A 85 -12.03 1.49 8.77
C ASP A 85 -12.99 0.29 8.55
N PRO A 86 -13.63 -0.26 9.61
CA PRO A 86 -14.61 -1.35 9.47
C PRO A 86 -15.84 -1.02 8.63
N PHE A 87 -16.12 0.26 8.37
CA PHE A 87 -17.20 0.72 7.48
C PHE A 87 -16.71 1.01 6.06
N TYR A 88 -15.45 0.71 5.77
CA TYR A 88 -14.75 1.00 4.52
C TYR A 88 -14.55 2.50 4.25
N ASP A 89 -14.63 3.35 5.29
CA ASP A 89 -14.29 4.75 5.20
C ASP A 89 -12.77 4.98 5.30
N SER A 90 -12.31 6.07 4.71
CA SER A 90 -10.91 6.49 4.69
C SER A 90 -10.76 8.00 4.54
N SER A 91 -9.54 8.49 4.66
CA SER A 91 -9.18 9.89 4.39
C SER A 91 -7.77 9.99 3.79
N VAL A 92 -7.47 11.14 3.19
CA VAL A 92 -6.13 11.46 2.66
C VAL A 92 -5.07 11.32 3.75
N GLU A 93 -5.37 11.80 4.96
CA GLU A 93 -4.49 11.72 6.13
C GLU A 93 -4.24 10.27 6.54
N LEU A 94 -5.30 9.47 6.68
CA LEU A 94 -5.19 8.06 7.06
C LEU A 94 -4.36 7.26 6.02
N VAL A 95 -4.61 7.46 4.73
CA VAL A 95 -3.83 6.83 3.66
C VAL A 95 -2.36 7.24 3.76
N ARG A 96 -2.08 8.54 3.95
CA ARG A 96 -0.70 9.03 4.09
C ARG A 96 0.01 8.42 5.29
N GLU A 97 -0.60 8.43 6.47
CA GLU A 97 -0.04 7.87 7.70
C GLU A 97 0.22 6.37 7.55
N THR A 98 -0.70 5.64 6.93
CA THR A 98 -0.56 4.20 6.71
C THR A 98 0.57 3.90 5.71
N ILE A 99 0.70 4.66 4.62
CA ILE A 99 1.83 4.53 3.69
C ILE A 99 3.15 4.83 4.40
N VAL A 100 3.21 5.89 5.21
CA VAL A 100 4.42 6.23 5.99
C VAL A 100 4.80 5.07 6.92
N ALA A 101 3.85 4.49 7.64
CA ALA A 101 4.10 3.33 8.48
C ALA A 101 4.65 2.13 7.68
N GLY A 102 4.10 1.87 6.49
CA GLY A 102 4.59 0.83 5.60
C GLY A 102 6.00 1.10 5.07
N LEU A 103 6.28 2.34 4.68
CA LEU A 103 7.62 2.76 4.22
C LEU A 103 8.66 2.64 5.35
N ASP A 104 8.32 3.06 6.57
CA ASP A 104 9.19 2.94 7.73
C ASP A 104 9.54 1.48 8.05
N LEU A 105 8.55 0.57 7.98
CA LEU A 105 8.78 -0.88 8.13
C LEU A 105 9.68 -1.43 7.02
N ALA A 106 9.43 -1.06 5.76
CA ALA A 106 10.22 -1.50 4.63
C ALA A 106 11.70 -1.03 4.75
N ILE A 107 11.92 0.22 5.13
CA ILE A 107 13.27 0.78 5.36
C ILE A 107 13.98 0.04 6.50
N ASN A 108 13.29 -0.22 7.61
CA ASN A 108 13.86 -0.96 8.74
C ASN A 108 14.25 -2.40 8.36
N ALA A 109 13.57 -2.98 7.35
CA ALA A 109 13.93 -4.26 6.76
C ALA A 109 15.06 -4.16 5.70
N GLY A 110 15.57 -2.96 5.40
CA GLY A 110 16.63 -2.72 4.42
C GLY A 110 16.15 -2.56 2.97
N ALA A 111 14.85 -2.49 2.74
CA ALA A 111 14.28 -2.33 1.39
C ALA A 111 14.58 -0.94 0.81
N LYS A 112 14.85 -0.89 -0.49
CA LYS A 112 15.04 0.34 -1.27
C LYS A 112 14.01 0.50 -2.38
N THR A 113 13.43 -0.58 -2.83
CA THR A 113 12.40 -0.60 -3.87
C THR A 113 11.10 -1.15 -3.31
N ILE A 114 10.04 -0.39 -3.46
CA ILE A 114 8.73 -0.72 -2.90
C ILE A 114 7.69 -0.55 -4.00
N SER A 115 6.78 -1.51 -4.12
CA SER A 115 5.59 -1.38 -4.97
C SER A 115 4.33 -1.29 -4.13
N THR A 116 3.32 -0.60 -4.65
CA THR A 116 2.01 -0.48 -3.99
C THR A 116 0.90 -0.27 -5.02
N PRO A 117 -0.29 -0.83 -4.83
CA PRO A 117 -1.48 -0.34 -5.50
C PRO A 117 -1.93 0.99 -4.89
N THR A 118 -2.96 1.61 -5.43
CA THR A 118 -3.62 2.76 -4.82
C THR A 118 -4.48 2.30 -3.64
N LEU A 119 -4.05 2.57 -2.40
CA LEU A 119 -4.75 2.15 -1.20
C LEU A 119 -6.11 2.86 -1.06
N ALA A 120 -7.10 2.16 -0.52
CA ALA A 120 -8.44 2.65 -0.22
C ALA A 120 -9.26 3.13 -1.43
N THR A 121 -8.83 2.85 -2.67
CA THR A 121 -9.51 3.31 -3.90
C THR A 121 -10.39 2.22 -4.55
N GLY A 122 -10.30 0.98 -4.12
CA GLY A 122 -11.10 -0.13 -4.67
C GLY A 122 -12.48 -0.22 -4.03
N TYR A 123 -12.55 -0.80 -2.82
CA TYR A 123 -13.78 -0.88 -2.04
C TYR A 123 -14.02 0.34 -1.15
N GLY A 124 -12.99 1.16 -0.93
CA GLY A 124 -13.08 2.40 -0.17
C GLY A 124 -13.57 3.58 -1.02
N PRO A 125 -13.88 4.73 -0.37
CA PRO A 125 -14.45 5.90 -1.03
C PRO A 125 -13.41 6.80 -1.70
N MET A 126 -12.12 6.49 -1.57
CA MET A 126 -11.04 7.34 -2.07
C MET A 126 -10.94 7.30 -3.59
N SER A 127 -10.76 8.44 -4.22
CA SER A 127 -10.38 8.55 -5.62
C SER A 127 -8.88 8.31 -5.84
N ILE A 128 -8.49 8.08 -7.08
CA ILE A 128 -7.06 8.01 -7.47
C ILE A 128 -6.37 9.35 -7.18
N ALA A 129 -7.07 10.47 -7.37
CA ALA A 129 -6.56 11.81 -7.06
C ALA A 129 -6.33 12.02 -5.56
N ASP A 130 -7.23 11.52 -4.69
CA ASP A 130 -7.05 11.56 -3.23
C ASP A 130 -5.81 10.79 -2.80
N PHE A 131 -5.61 9.58 -3.36
CA PHE A 131 -4.40 8.81 -3.12
C PHE A 131 -3.14 9.56 -3.58
N GLY A 132 -3.19 10.20 -4.77
CA GLY A 132 -2.12 11.06 -5.27
C GLY A 132 -1.79 12.21 -4.30
N THR A 133 -2.80 12.85 -3.75
CA THR A 133 -2.67 13.91 -2.72
C THR A 133 -2.06 13.38 -1.43
N ALA A 134 -2.37 12.14 -1.04
CA ALA A 134 -1.79 11.51 0.14
C ALA A 134 -0.28 11.27 0.00
N VAL A 135 0.16 10.77 -1.16
CA VAL A 135 1.56 10.33 -1.36
C VAL A 135 2.50 11.44 -1.85
N ALA A 136 1.99 12.48 -2.49
CA ALA A 136 2.80 13.53 -3.09
C ALA A 136 3.78 14.23 -2.12
N PRO A 137 3.41 14.58 -0.86
CA PRO A 137 4.32 15.18 0.10
C PRO A 137 5.51 14.30 0.46
N LEU A 138 5.33 12.97 0.43
CA LEU A 138 6.35 12.00 0.85
C LEU A 138 7.60 12.03 -0.07
N ALA A 139 7.44 12.52 -1.30
CA ALA A 139 8.56 12.68 -2.22
C ALA A 139 9.63 13.68 -1.72
N ASN A 140 9.26 14.58 -0.82
CA ASN A 140 10.13 15.63 -0.27
C ASN A 140 10.57 15.32 1.18
N GLU A 141 10.16 14.17 1.74
CA GLU A 141 10.57 13.74 3.08
C GLU A 141 12.00 13.17 3.05
N PRO A 142 12.97 13.81 3.72
CA PRO A 142 14.39 13.40 3.65
C PRO A 142 14.63 11.94 4.06
N LYS A 143 13.84 11.42 5.01
CA LYS A 143 13.96 10.03 5.45
C LYS A 143 13.69 8.99 4.34
N PHE A 144 13.05 9.40 3.25
CA PHE A 144 12.72 8.55 2.11
C PHE A 144 13.60 8.80 0.87
N ASP A 145 14.66 9.61 0.95
CA ASP A 145 15.44 10.01 -0.23
C ASP A 145 16.04 8.84 -1.03
N GLU A 146 16.39 7.75 -0.34
CA GLU A 146 16.93 6.54 -0.99
C GLU A 146 15.86 5.56 -1.49
N ILE A 147 14.58 5.84 -1.28
CA ILE A 147 13.47 4.94 -1.63
C ILE A 147 12.96 5.23 -3.03
N SER A 148 12.74 4.16 -3.79
CA SER A 148 11.98 4.14 -5.03
C SER A 148 10.63 3.47 -4.78
N LEU A 149 9.54 4.25 -4.84
CA LEU A 149 8.16 3.79 -4.71
C LEU A 149 7.53 3.69 -6.10
N THR A 150 7.13 2.51 -6.51
CA THR A 150 6.36 2.28 -7.74
C THR A 150 4.89 2.10 -7.39
N ILE A 151 4.06 3.04 -7.80
CA ILE A 151 2.60 2.95 -7.66
C ILE A 151 2.06 2.30 -8.92
N VAL A 152 1.34 1.19 -8.77
CA VAL A 152 0.80 0.42 -9.88
C VAL A 152 -0.70 0.64 -10.00
N VAL A 153 -1.11 1.08 -11.17
CA VAL A 153 -2.52 1.37 -11.53
C VAL A 153 -2.99 0.45 -12.65
N ARG A 154 -4.30 0.34 -12.83
CA ARG A 154 -4.90 -0.62 -13.77
C ARG A 154 -5.05 -0.08 -15.20
N SER A 155 -4.96 1.25 -15.41
CA SER A 155 -5.21 1.86 -16.72
C SER A 155 -4.39 3.12 -16.94
N GLU A 156 -4.21 3.53 -18.19
CA GLU A 156 -3.57 4.80 -18.55
C GLU A 156 -4.38 6.01 -18.06
N GLU A 157 -5.70 5.88 -17.93
CA GLU A 157 -6.56 6.91 -17.35
C GLU A 157 -6.20 7.15 -15.88
N HIS A 158 -6.13 6.09 -15.08
CA HIS A 158 -5.70 6.17 -13.66
C HIS A 158 -4.26 6.68 -13.54
N ARG A 159 -3.38 6.31 -14.46
CA ARG A 159 -1.99 6.82 -14.49
C ARG A 159 -1.97 8.32 -14.70
N SER A 160 -2.76 8.84 -15.64
CA SER A 160 -2.84 10.27 -15.93
C SER A 160 -3.42 11.03 -14.74
N GLU A 161 -4.54 10.56 -14.18
CA GLU A 161 -5.17 11.14 -12.99
C GLU A 161 -4.21 11.22 -11.80
N LEU A 162 -3.50 10.13 -11.52
CA LEU A 162 -2.54 10.05 -10.43
C LEU A 162 -1.35 11.00 -10.64
N PHE A 163 -0.83 11.07 -11.87
CA PHE A 163 0.26 11.95 -12.22
C PHE A 163 -0.12 13.44 -12.04
N GLU A 164 -1.32 13.82 -12.48
CA GLU A 164 -1.84 15.18 -12.32
C GLU A 164 -2.01 15.53 -10.84
N ALA A 165 -2.59 14.64 -10.03
CA ALA A 165 -2.78 14.85 -8.60
C ALA A 165 -1.46 15.04 -7.86
N ILE A 166 -0.47 14.17 -8.11
CA ILE A 166 0.86 14.28 -7.50
C ILE A 166 1.55 15.59 -7.92
N SER A 167 1.46 15.97 -9.19
CA SER A 167 2.08 17.18 -9.72
C SER A 167 1.46 18.44 -9.12
N ALA A 168 0.14 18.51 -9.01
CA ALA A 168 -0.58 19.63 -8.40
C ALA A 168 -0.25 19.81 -6.91
N ALA A 169 -0.21 18.70 -6.15
CA ALA A 169 0.09 18.74 -4.73
C ALA A 169 1.54 19.21 -4.45
N ARG A 170 2.50 18.87 -5.30
CA ARG A 170 3.91 19.31 -5.20
C ARG A 170 4.07 20.82 -5.41
N VAL A 171 3.25 21.43 -6.27
CA VAL A 171 3.28 22.89 -6.51
C VAL A 171 2.73 23.65 -5.30
N SER A 172 1.69 23.15 -4.64
CA SER A 172 1.05 23.78 -3.49
C SER A 172 1.96 23.85 -2.26
N HIS A 173 2.90 22.92 -2.09
CA HIS A 173 3.83 22.86 -0.95
C HIS A 173 5.09 23.74 -1.13
N ARG A 174 5.29 24.35 -2.31
CA ARG A 174 6.42 25.26 -2.58
C ARG A 174 6.10 26.74 -2.38
N ARG A 175 4.87 27.07 -2.00
CA ARG A 175 4.42 28.43 -1.67
C ARG A 175 4.26 28.59 -0.17
#